data_e2f092df869162b14a7f03ab33c0b690
#
_entry.id   e2f092df869162b14a7f03ab33c0b690
#
_cell.length_a   1.000
_cell.length_b   1.000
_cell.length_c   1.000
_cell.angle_alpha   90.00
_cell.angle_beta   90.00
_cell.angle_gamma   90.00
#
_symmetry.space_group_name_H-M   'P 1'
#
loop_
_entity.id
_entity.type
_entity.pdbx_description
1 polymer ?
#
loop_
_entity_poly.entity_id
_entity_poly.type
_entity_poly.pdbx_seq_one_letter_code
_entity_poly.pdbx_strand_id
1 'polypeptide(L)'
;MWSIRLRTLKMIMEASKDSYPMEFGAFLKAEHEIIYEILMLPGTVQGDHHTLFNLYHKGIDFSVVGSVHSHPSGVALPSDADISMFSNTGQIHIIVASPYRISDYQAFNRKSEKIDLKIL
;
A
#
# COMPACT_ATOMS: atom_id res chain seq x y z
N MET A 1 -10.86 -14.02 0.53
CA MET A 1 -9.82 -13.58 -0.40
C MET A 1 -9.86 -12.07 -0.53
N TRP A 2 -8.71 -11.43 -0.48
CA TRP A 2 -8.64 -9.98 -0.63
C TRP A 2 -8.89 -9.57 -2.08
N SER A 3 -9.62 -8.47 -2.24
CA SER A 3 -9.93 -7.87 -3.53
C SER A 3 -9.65 -6.39 -3.50
N ILE A 4 -9.45 -5.79 -4.66
CA ILE A 4 -9.31 -4.35 -4.81
C ILE A 4 -10.17 -3.89 -5.98
N ARG A 5 -10.83 -2.76 -5.83
CA ARG A 5 -11.56 -2.17 -6.95
C ARG A 5 -10.59 -1.64 -7.98
N LEU A 6 -10.88 -1.88 -9.25
CA LEU A 6 -10.03 -1.43 -10.34
C LEU A 6 -9.78 0.08 -10.28
N ARG A 7 -10.81 0.87 -9.99
CA ARG A 7 -10.68 2.33 -9.87
C ARG A 7 -9.69 2.72 -8.78
N THR A 8 -9.67 1.98 -7.67
CA THR A 8 -8.74 2.24 -6.56
C THR A 8 -7.31 1.93 -6.97
N LEU A 9 -7.10 0.80 -7.66
CA LEU A 9 -5.78 0.44 -8.16
C LEU A 9 -5.27 1.45 -9.20
N LYS A 10 -6.14 1.91 -10.10
CA LYS A 10 -5.79 2.96 -11.06
C LYS A 10 -5.39 4.25 -10.36
N MET A 11 -6.11 4.63 -9.31
CA MET A 11 -5.78 5.83 -8.53
C MET A 11 -4.39 5.69 -7.88
N ILE A 12 -4.10 4.53 -7.32
CA ILE A 12 -2.78 4.25 -6.74
C ILE A 12 -1.67 4.39 -7.78
N MET A 13 -1.89 3.84 -8.97
CA MET A 13 -0.89 3.92 -10.04
C MET A 13 -0.68 5.35 -10.51
N GLU A 14 -1.74 6.14 -10.65
CA GLU A 14 -1.63 7.55 -11.05
C GLU A 14 -0.92 8.38 -9.97
N ALA A 15 -1.26 8.17 -8.70
CA ALA A 15 -0.59 8.85 -7.60
C ALA A 15 0.91 8.51 -7.56
N SER A 16 1.24 7.26 -7.84
CA SER A 16 2.64 6.81 -7.87
C SER A 16 3.41 7.46 -9.01
N LYS A 17 2.80 7.58 -10.20
CA LYS A 17 3.39 8.27 -11.33
C LYS A 17 3.64 9.75 -11.01
N ASP A 18 2.67 10.40 -10.39
CA ASP A 18 2.74 11.82 -10.04
C ASP A 18 3.85 12.08 -9.00
N SER A 19 4.11 11.12 -8.14
CA SER A 19 5.16 11.23 -7.11
C SER A 19 6.55 10.93 -7.64
N TYR A 20 6.65 10.17 -8.73
CA TYR A 20 7.94 9.73 -9.28
C TYR A 20 8.89 10.91 -9.52
N PRO A 21 10.17 10.84 -9.16
CA PRO A 21 10.92 9.68 -8.65
C PRO A 21 10.82 9.45 -7.13
N MET A 22 9.96 10.21 -6.45
CA MET A 22 9.74 10.04 -5.02
C MET A 22 8.80 8.86 -4.77
N GLU A 23 8.88 8.27 -3.59
CA GLU A 23 7.95 7.22 -3.18
C GLU A 23 6.59 7.82 -2.82
N PHE A 24 5.54 7.09 -3.19
CA PHE A 24 4.17 7.36 -2.76
C PHE A 24 3.80 6.38 -1.65
N GLY A 25 3.06 6.85 -0.66
CA GLY A 25 2.57 6.00 0.42
C GLY A 25 1.18 6.41 0.89
N ALA A 26 0.38 5.43 1.25
CA ALA A 26 -0.98 5.63 1.77
C ALA A 26 -1.41 4.42 2.58
N PHE A 27 -2.48 4.60 3.37
CA PHE A 27 -3.19 3.47 3.97
C PHE A 27 -4.27 2.95 3.02
N LEU A 28 -4.57 1.66 3.14
CA LEU A 28 -5.64 1.01 2.40
C LEU A 28 -6.88 0.90 3.27
N LYS A 29 -8.03 1.29 2.74
CA LYS A 29 -9.33 1.13 3.40
C LYS A 29 -10.10 0.03 2.70
N ALA A 30 -10.70 -0.86 3.49
CA ALA A 30 -11.47 -1.98 2.96
C ALA A 30 -12.73 -2.22 3.75
N GLU A 31 -13.69 -2.86 3.08
CA GLU A 31 -14.93 -3.34 3.67
C GLU A 31 -15.20 -4.72 3.08
N HIS A 32 -15.44 -5.71 3.94
CA HIS A 32 -15.65 -7.10 3.52
C HIS A 32 -14.50 -7.64 2.65
N GLU A 33 -13.25 -7.30 3.02
CA GLU A 33 -12.03 -7.68 2.30
C GLU A 33 -11.95 -7.11 0.88
N ILE A 34 -12.74 -6.07 0.59
CA ILE A 34 -12.65 -5.34 -0.69
C ILE A 34 -12.02 -3.99 -0.40
N ILE A 35 -10.84 -3.77 -0.93
CA ILE A 35 -10.14 -2.48 -0.82
C ILE A 35 -10.82 -1.51 -1.79
N TYR A 36 -11.41 -0.44 -1.25
CA TYR A 36 -12.22 0.48 -2.04
C TYR A 36 -11.69 1.90 -2.07
N GLU A 37 -10.76 2.23 -1.18
CA GLU A 37 -10.26 3.61 -1.06
C GLU A 37 -8.89 3.62 -0.41
N ILE A 38 -8.14 4.69 -0.65
CA ILE A 38 -6.89 4.94 0.04
C ILE A 38 -7.04 6.15 0.96
N LEU A 39 -6.35 6.13 2.08
CA LEU A 39 -6.23 7.27 2.97
C LEU A 39 -4.87 7.90 2.73
N MET A 40 -4.89 9.04 2.04
CA MET A 40 -3.67 9.75 1.68
C MET A 40 -3.00 10.31 2.91
N LEU A 41 -1.68 10.23 2.92
CA LEU A 41 -0.87 10.83 3.98
C LEU A 41 -0.40 12.20 3.56
N PRO A 42 -0.17 13.11 4.53
CA PRO A 42 0.50 14.37 4.21
C PRO A 42 1.83 14.12 3.51
N GLY A 43 2.20 14.98 2.56
CA GLY A 43 3.43 14.81 1.78
C GLY A 43 4.69 14.67 2.64
N THR A 44 4.70 15.27 3.81
CA THR A 44 5.83 15.22 4.73
C THR A 44 6.07 13.83 5.35
N VAL A 45 5.10 12.92 5.26
CA VAL A 45 5.22 11.56 5.82
C VAL A 45 5.31 10.49 4.75
N GLN A 46 5.28 10.85 3.46
CA GLN A 46 5.45 9.90 2.37
C GLN A 46 6.82 9.25 2.44
N GLY A 47 6.87 7.92 2.31
CA GLY A 47 8.10 7.17 2.38
C GLY A 47 8.67 6.99 3.79
N ASP A 48 8.02 7.57 4.80
CA ASP A 48 8.43 7.42 6.19
C ASP A 48 7.62 6.32 6.86
N HIS A 49 8.17 5.10 6.85
CA HIS A 49 7.50 3.93 7.40
C HIS A 49 7.25 4.04 8.91
N HIS A 50 8.14 4.73 9.62
CA HIS A 50 7.98 4.94 11.05
C HIS A 50 6.77 5.82 11.35
N THR A 51 6.59 6.89 10.58
CA THR A 51 5.44 7.78 10.73
C THR A 51 4.15 7.05 10.37
N LEU A 52 4.15 6.23 9.32
CA LEU A 52 3.01 5.37 8.96
C LEU A 52 2.60 4.48 10.12
N PHE A 53 3.58 3.81 10.72
CA PHE A 53 3.38 2.93 11.86
C PHE A 53 2.75 3.70 13.04
N ASN A 54 3.28 4.87 13.37
CA ASN A 54 2.77 5.69 14.47
C ASN A 54 1.34 6.15 14.23
N LEU A 55 1.02 6.57 13.01
CA LEU A 55 -0.34 6.99 12.65
C LEU A 55 -1.32 5.84 12.78
N TYR A 56 -0.96 4.65 12.31
CA TYR A 56 -1.78 3.46 12.43
C TYR A 56 -2.11 3.14 13.89
N HIS A 57 -1.10 3.19 14.76
CA HIS A 57 -1.25 2.88 16.18
C HIS A 57 -2.07 3.91 16.95
N LYS A 58 -2.32 5.08 16.40
CA LYS A 58 -3.21 6.07 17.02
C LYS A 58 -4.68 5.82 16.73
N GLY A 59 -5.02 4.68 16.10
CA GLY A 59 -6.41 4.31 15.87
C GLY A 59 -7.14 5.22 14.91
N ILE A 60 -6.54 5.53 13.77
CA ILE A 60 -7.05 6.51 12.81
C ILE A 60 -8.42 6.11 12.27
N ASP A 61 -8.61 4.83 11.91
CA ASP A 61 -9.84 4.37 11.27
C ASP A 61 -9.87 2.85 11.28
N PHE A 62 -10.99 2.27 11.74
CA PHE A 62 -11.17 0.81 11.76
C PHE A 62 -11.26 0.19 10.37
N SER A 63 -11.58 0.98 9.33
CA SER A 63 -11.61 0.49 7.96
C SER A 63 -10.21 0.35 7.35
N VAL A 64 -9.18 0.88 7.99
CA VAL A 64 -7.80 0.76 7.53
C VAL A 64 -7.32 -0.65 7.78
N VAL A 65 -6.91 -1.34 6.72
CA VAL A 65 -6.52 -2.75 6.77
C VAL A 65 -5.06 -2.98 6.44
N GLY A 66 -4.36 -1.97 5.98
CA GLY A 66 -2.96 -2.08 5.61
C GLY A 66 -2.46 -0.86 4.88
N SER A 67 -1.46 -1.06 4.04
CA SER A 67 -0.76 0.04 3.39
C SER A 67 -0.45 -0.24 1.92
N VAL A 68 -0.17 0.83 1.19
CA VAL A 68 0.38 0.74 -0.16
C VAL A 68 1.53 1.74 -0.26
N HIS A 69 2.59 1.35 -0.95
CA HIS A 69 3.65 2.30 -1.29
C HIS A 69 4.29 1.91 -2.63
N SER A 70 4.96 2.87 -3.24
CA SER A 70 5.57 2.70 -4.55
C SER A 70 7.08 2.49 -4.43
N HIS A 71 7.61 1.66 -5.34
CA HIS A 71 9.05 1.45 -5.51
C HIS A 71 9.47 1.99 -6.88
N PRO A 72 10.06 3.19 -6.94
CA PRO A 72 10.51 3.76 -8.21
C PRO A 72 11.56 2.91 -8.93
N SER A 73 12.23 2.02 -8.21
CA SER A 73 13.25 1.12 -8.78
C SER A 73 12.67 0.09 -9.75
N GLY A 74 11.36 -0.12 -9.77
CA GLY A 74 10.73 -1.12 -10.63
C GLY A 74 10.67 -2.52 -10.04
N VAL A 75 11.06 -2.71 -8.77
CA VAL A 75 11.05 -4.01 -8.11
C VAL A 75 10.01 -4.01 -7.00
N ALA A 76 8.97 -4.84 -7.14
CA ALA A 76 7.86 -4.92 -6.17
C ALA A 76 8.16 -5.93 -5.05
N LEU A 77 9.35 -5.87 -4.47
CA LEU A 77 9.75 -6.72 -3.34
C LEU A 77 9.96 -5.86 -2.09
N PRO A 78 9.60 -6.37 -0.90
CA PRO A 78 9.74 -5.60 0.32
C PRO A 78 11.20 -5.45 0.74
N SER A 79 11.53 -4.26 1.25
CA SER A 79 12.78 -4.02 1.96
C SER A 79 12.66 -4.53 3.40
N ASP A 80 13.76 -4.54 4.14
CA ASP A 80 13.73 -4.91 5.57
C ASP A 80 12.80 -3.99 6.36
N ALA A 81 12.81 -2.70 6.06
CA ALA A 81 11.90 -1.74 6.68
C ALA A 81 10.44 -2.05 6.36
N ASP A 82 10.15 -2.44 5.12
CA ASP A 82 8.80 -2.83 4.70
C ASP A 82 8.33 -4.07 5.48
N ILE A 83 9.18 -5.07 5.62
CA ILE A 83 8.87 -6.31 6.35
C ILE A 83 8.50 -5.98 7.80
N SER A 84 9.28 -5.12 8.44
CA SER A 84 9.00 -4.67 9.81
C SER A 84 7.66 -3.95 9.89
N MET A 85 7.40 -3.04 8.95
CA MET A 85 6.14 -2.31 8.89
C MET A 85 4.95 -3.25 8.69
N PHE A 86 5.07 -4.22 7.77
CA PHE A 86 3.98 -5.17 7.46
C PHE A 86 3.56 -5.96 8.70
N SER A 87 4.51 -6.37 9.52
CA SER A 87 4.21 -7.14 10.73
C SER A 87 3.44 -6.34 11.77
N ASN A 88 3.42 -5.01 11.67
CA ASN A 88 2.91 -4.11 12.71
C ASN A 88 1.74 -3.23 12.28
N THR A 89 1.38 -3.16 10.99
CA THR A 89 0.45 -2.13 10.51
C THR A 89 -0.74 -2.64 9.72
N GLY A 90 -1.11 -3.90 9.86
CA GLY A 90 -2.34 -4.38 9.22
C GLY A 90 -2.17 -5.72 8.55
N GLN A 91 -3.22 -6.15 7.85
CA GLN A 91 -3.33 -7.51 7.33
C GLN A 91 -2.90 -7.63 5.87
N ILE A 92 -2.94 -6.53 5.12
CA ILE A 92 -2.61 -6.54 3.69
C ILE A 92 -1.80 -5.33 3.33
N HIS A 93 -0.78 -5.55 2.51
CA HIS A 93 0.12 -4.51 2.06
C HIS A 93 0.39 -4.68 0.58
N ILE A 94 0.44 -3.57 -0.15
CA ILE A 94 0.67 -3.58 -1.59
C ILE A 94 1.92 -2.76 -1.89
N ILE A 95 2.81 -3.32 -2.70
CA ILE A 95 3.92 -2.59 -3.29
C ILE A 95 3.63 -2.45 -4.77
N VAL A 96 3.64 -1.22 -5.28
CA VAL A 96 3.53 -0.96 -6.72
C VAL A 96 4.89 -0.50 -7.23
N ALA A 97 5.20 -0.84 -8.46
CA ALA A 97 6.53 -0.62 -9.03
C ALA A 97 6.45 0.11 -10.37
N SER A 98 7.44 0.98 -10.61
CA SER A 98 7.58 1.64 -11.91
C SER A 98 7.63 0.58 -13.03
N PRO A 99 6.98 0.79 -14.18
CA PRO A 99 6.34 2.00 -14.67
C PRO A 99 4.86 2.17 -14.28
N TYR A 100 4.41 1.48 -13.27
CA TYR A 100 3.07 1.64 -12.67
C TYR A 100 1.91 1.30 -13.62
N ARG A 101 2.06 0.19 -14.33
CA ARG A 101 0.97 -0.43 -15.07
C ARG A 101 0.06 -1.16 -14.08
N ILE A 102 -1.15 -1.49 -14.48
CA ILE A 102 -2.10 -2.19 -13.61
C ILE A 102 -1.53 -3.51 -13.05
N SER A 103 -0.66 -4.18 -13.80
CA SER A 103 -0.02 -5.42 -13.37
C SER A 103 1.25 -5.22 -12.53
N ASP A 104 1.72 -3.99 -12.35
CA ASP A 104 2.99 -3.71 -11.69
C ASP A 104 2.83 -3.58 -10.17
N TYR A 105 2.25 -4.61 -9.56
CA TYR A 105 2.08 -4.65 -8.12
C TYR A 105 2.27 -6.06 -7.57
N GLN A 106 2.50 -6.12 -6.26
CA GLN A 106 2.46 -7.37 -5.50
C GLN A 106 1.82 -7.10 -4.16
N ALA A 107 0.91 -7.96 -3.73
CA ALA A 107 0.30 -7.89 -2.41
C ALA A 107 0.98 -8.87 -1.45
N PHE A 108 1.00 -8.50 -0.17
CA PHE A 108 1.65 -9.26 0.89
C PHE A 108 0.75 -9.28 2.13
N ASN A 109 0.86 -10.35 2.92
CA ASN A 109 0.23 -10.41 4.24
C ASN A 109 1.18 -9.85 5.32
N ARG A 110 0.77 -9.94 6.58
CA ARG A 110 1.57 -9.45 7.72
C ARG A 110 2.92 -10.12 7.84
N LYS A 111 3.04 -11.35 7.35
CA LYS A 111 4.28 -12.13 7.40
C LYS A 111 5.16 -11.90 6.18
N SER A 112 4.81 -10.93 5.34
CA SER A 112 5.49 -10.62 4.10
C SER A 112 5.44 -11.75 3.06
N GLU A 113 4.48 -12.62 3.20
CA GLU A 113 4.21 -13.65 2.21
C GLU A 113 3.38 -13.06 1.07
N LYS A 114 3.70 -13.41 -0.17
CA LYS A 114 2.93 -12.97 -1.33
C LYS A 114 1.53 -13.56 -1.29
N ILE A 115 0.54 -12.73 -1.55
CA ILE A 115 -0.85 -13.16 -1.68
C ILE A 115 -1.44 -12.66 -2.98
N ASP A 116 -2.44 -13.41 -3.48
CA ASP A 116 -3.17 -13.00 -4.67
C ASP A 116 -4.20 -11.93 -4.30
N LEU A 117 -4.43 -11.02 -5.23
CA LEU A 117 -5.39 -9.94 -5.06
C LEU A 117 -6.31 -9.95 -6.28
N LYS A 118 -7.60 -10.10 -6.02
CA LYS A 118 -8.61 -10.07 -7.08
C LYS A 118 -8.94 -8.62 -7.43
N ILE A 119 -8.92 -8.29 -8.71
CA ILE A 119 -9.29 -6.96 -9.20
C ILE A 119 -10.75 -6.97 -9.61
N LEU A 120 -11.54 -6.07 -9.03
CA LEU A 120 -12.98 -6.00 -9.27
C LEU A 120 -13.39 -4.84 -10.15
#